data_2224da73bf849cf089cddbfbe682220f
#
_entry.id   2224da73bf849cf089cddbfbe682220f
#
_cell.length_a   1.000
_cell.length_b   1.000
_cell.length_c   1.000
_cell.angle_alpha   90.00
_cell.angle_beta   90.00
_cell.angle_gamma   90.00
#
_symmetry.space_group_name_H-M   'P 1'
#
loop_
_entity.id
_entity.type
_entity.pdbx_description
1 polymer ?
#
loop_
_entity_poly.entity_id
_entity_poly.type
_entity_poly.pdbx_seq_one_letter_code
_entity_poly.pdbx_strand_id
1 'polypeptide(L)'
;MLQWKQNSQGKSALMIDGARRIGKSYIVEEFAQKEYKSYILVDFNNADSDLMEIFDKYLKNLDLFFSYLALYFNVTLYPRNTAIIFDEVQLYPKARAAIKYLVKDGRYDYIETGSLVS
;
A
#
# COMPACT_ATOMS: atom_id res chain seq x y z
N MET A 1 1.00 12.99 8.24
CA MET A 1 0.91 11.50 8.18
C MET A 1 0.77 10.86 9.55
N LEU A 2 1.54 11.29 10.52
CA LEU A 2 1.45 10.71 11.86
C LEU A 2 0.08 10.93 12.50
N GLN A 3 -0.51 12.09 12.32
CA GLN A 3 -1.84 12.39 12.83
C GLN A 3 -2.89 11.44 12.23
N TRP A 4 -2.80 11.16 10.94
CA TRP A 4 -3.68 10.17 10.31
C TRP A 4 -3.50 8.79 10.94
N LYS A 5 -2.27 8.35 11.15
CA LYS A 5 -1.99 7.05 11.76
C LYS A 5 -2.65 6.92 13.13
N GLN A 6 -2.51 7.95 13.95
CA GLN A 6 -3.05 7.97 15.30
C GLN A 6 -4.59 8.04 15.30
N ASN A 7 -5.17 8.82 14.42
CA ASN A 7 -6.62 9.07 14.40
C ASN A 7 -7.39 7.98 13.66
N SER A 8 -6.86 7.48 12.56
CA SER A 8 -7.55 6.50 11.73
C SER A 8 -7.53 5.11 12.34
N GLN A 9 -6.41 4.70 12.90
CA GLN A 9 -6.20 3.35 13.46
C GLN A 9 -6.65 2.25 12.49
N GLY A 10 -6.31 2.43 11.21
CA GLY A 10 -6.61 1.43 10.18
C GLY A 10 -7.99 1.52 9.57
N LYS A 11 -8.79 2.49 9.95
CA LYS A 11 -10.17 2.62 9.44
C LYS A 11 -10.25 3.31 8.08
N SER A 12 -9.18 3.96 7.65
CA SER A 12 -9.13 4.62 6.35
C SER A 12 -7.72 4.58 5.78
N ALA A 13 -7.62 4.59 4.45
CA ALA A 13 -6.36 4.74 3.76
C ALA A 13 -6.01 6.22 3.67
N LEU A 14 -4.71 6.52 3.71
CA LEU A 14 -4.22 7.86 3.49
C LEU A 14 -3.90 8.05 2.01
N MET A 15 -4.47 9.08 1.39
CA MET A 15 -4.18 9.41 -0.01
C MET A 15 -3.22 10.59 -0.07
N ILE A 16 -2.07 10.39 -0.70
CA ILE A 16 -1.12 11.45 -1.00
C ILE A 16 -1.21 11.76 -2.48
N ASP A 17 -1.74 12.90 -2.81
CA ASP A 17 -2.08 13.28 -4.18
C ASP A 17 -1.23 14.47 -4.63
N GLY A 18 -1.03 14.60 -5.93
CA GLY A 18 -0.28 15.71 -6.47
C GLY A 18 0.39 15.38 -7.79
N ALA A 19 1.09 16.36 -8.33
CA ALA A 19 1.88 16.17 -9.55
C ALA A 19 3.01 15.18 -9.28
N ARG A 20 3.39 14.42 -10.30
CA ARG A 20 4.51 13.49 -10.18
C ARG A 20 5.78 14.28 -9.90
N ARG A 21 6.33 14.10 -8.73
CA ARG A 21 7.51 14.83 -8.30
C ARG A 21 8.45 13.94 -7.54
N ILE A 22 9.72 14.29 -7.60
CA ILE A 22 10.75 13.64 -6.82
C ILE A 22 10.48 13.89 -5.35
N GLY A 23 10.54 12.86 -4.55
CA GLY A 23 10.41 12.96 -3.10
C GLY A 23 9.08 12.53 -2.52
N LYS A 24 8.01 12.42 -3.32
CA LYS A 24 6.71 12.00 -2.80
C LYS A 24 6.78 10.57 -2.22
N SER A 25 7.27 9.62 -3.01
CA SER A 25 7.46 8.24 -2.54
C SER A 25 8.48 8.16 -1.43
N TYR A 26 9.54 8.94 -1.53
CA TYR A 26 10.61 8.99 -0.53
C TYR A 26 10.07 9.42 0.84
N ILE A 27 9.25 10.46 0.87
CA ILE A 27 8.65 10.97 2.12
C ILE A 27 7.76 9.91 2.75
N VAL A 28 6.95 9.23 1.94
CA VAL A 28 6.05 8.19 2.44
C VAL A 28 6.84 7.00 2.97
N GLU A 29 7.88 6.57 2.27
CA GLU A 29 8.74 5.48 2.73
C GLU A 29 9.46 5.84 4.03
N GLU A 30 9.97 7.05 4.15
CA GLU A 30 10.64 7.51 5.36
C GLU A 30 9.69 7.50 6.55
N PHE A 31 8.46 7.96 6.36
CA PHE A 31 7.44 7.91 7.39
C PHE A 31 7.17 6.45 7.81
N ALA A 32 7.00 5.55 6.83
CA ALA A 32 6.72 4.15 7.13
C ALA A 32 7.86 3.46 7.87
N GLN A 33 9.10 3.76 7.49
CA GLN A 33 10.28 3.21 8.17
C GLN A 33 10.34 3.63 9.63
N LYS A 34 9.94 4.86 9.93
CA LYS A 34 10.01 5.40 11.28
C LYS A 34 8.84 4.97 12.16
N GLU A 35 7.65 4.83 11.57
CA GLU A 35 6.42 4.67 12.35
C GLU A 35 5.88 3.26 12.38
N TYR A 36 6.43 2.35 11.58
CA TYR A 36 5.95 0.96 11.51
C TYR A 36 7.09 -0.02 11.65
N LYS A 37 6.78 -1.20 12.15
CA LYS A 37 7.75 -2.28 12.30
C LYS A 37 8.23 -2.81 10.96
N SER A 38 7.34 -2.83 9.97
CA SER A 38 7.70 -3.15 8.60
C SER A 38 6.83 -2.37 7.62
N TYR A 39 7.24 -2.32 6.36
CA TYR A 39 6.43 -1.72 5.32
C TYR A 39 6.70 -2.39 3.98
N ILE A 40 5.75 -2.25 3.07
CA ILE A 40 5.88 -2.68 1.68
C ILE A 40 5.56 -1.48 0.80
N LEU A 41 6.39 -1.25 -0.21
CA LEU A 41 6.11 -0.27 -1.25
C LEU A 41 5.78 -1.01 -2.54
N VAL A 42 4.53 -0.93 -2.98
CA VAL A 42 4.10 -1.47 -4.27
C VAL A 42 4.17 -0.34 -5.29
N ASP A 43 5.20 -0.38 -6.15
CA ASP A 43 5.39 0.64 -7.18
C ASP A 43 4.71 0.18 -8.47
N PHE A 44 3.52 0.71 -8.74
CA PHE A 44 2.76 0.33 -9.92
C PHE A 44 3.37 0.85 -11.23
N ASN A 45 4.30 1.78 -11.14
CA ASN A 45 5.03 2.26 -12.30
C ASN A 45 6.05 1.22 -12.81
N ASN A 46 6.51 0.34 -11.93
CA ASN A 46 7.53 -0.67 -12.25
C ASN A 46 7.10 -2.09 -11.85
N ALA A 47 5.81 -2.31 -11.62
CA ALA A 47 5.34 -3.63 -11.20
C ALA A 47 5.54 -4.67 -12.32
N ASP A 48 6.10 -5.81 -11.96
CA ASP A 48 6.32 -6.91 -12.91
C ASP A 48 5.08 -7.82 -12.98
N SER A 49 5.14 -8.82 -13.86
CA SER A 49 4.02 -9.72 -14.08
C SER A 49 3.71 -10.57 -12.84
N ASP A 50 4.70 -10.94 -12.06
CA ASP A 50 4.50 -11.75 -10.85
C ASP A 50 3.72 -10.96 -9.79
N LEU A 51 4.07 -9.70 -9.60
CA LEU A 51 3.36 -8.84 -8.67
C LEU A 51 1.92 -8.58 -9.12
N MET A 52 1.72 -8.30 -10.42
CA MET A 52 0.39 -8.08 -10.97
C MET A 52 -0.48 -9.32 -10.84
N GLU A 53 0.09 -10.51 -10.98
CA GLU A 53 -0.60 -11.76 -10.82
C GLU A 53 -1.15 -11.93 -9.40
N ILE A 54 -0.41 -11.49 -8.38
CA ILE A 54 -0.88 -11.53 -7.00
C ILE A 54 -2.19 -10.73 -6.85
N PHE A 55 -2.23 -9.54 -7.41
CA PHE A 55 -3.44 -8.72 -7.39
C PHE A 55 -4.57 -9.35 -8.23
N ASP A 56 -4.26 -9.99 -9.32
CA ASP A 56 -5.28 -10.59 -10.19
C ASP A 56 -5.90 -11.85 -9.60
N LYS A 57 -5.12 -12.67 -8.92
CA LYS A 57 -5.57 -14.00 -8.50
C LYS A 57 -6.03 -14.08 -7.05
N TYR A 58 -5.48 -13.28 -6.16
CA TYR A 58 -5.62 -13.56 -4.72
C TYR A 58 -6.42 -12.54 -3.94
N LEU A 59 -6.95 -11.47 -4.55
CA LEU A 59 -7.74 -10.47 -3.83
C LEU A 59 -9.02 -11.02 -3.22
N LYS A 60 -9.49 -12.16 -3.66
CA LYS A 60 -10.68 -12.81 -3.09
C LYS A 60 -10.39 -13.59 -1.82
N ASN A 61 -9.12 -13.90 -1.57
CA ASN A 61 -8.70 -14.57 -0.34
C ASN A 61 -7.53 -13.78 0.25
N LEU A 62 -7.84 -12.89 1.18
CA LEU A 62 -6.84 -11.97 1.70
C LEU A 62 -5.72 -12.66 2.47
N ASP A 63 -5.98 -13.80 3.09
CA ASP A 63 -4.91 -14.56 3.74
C ASP A 63 -3.85 -14.99 2.73
N LEU A 64 -4.27 -15.51 1.59
CA LEU A 64 -3.37 -15.87 0.51
C LEU A 64 -2.73 -14.64 -0.12
N PHE A 65 -3.51 -13.59 -0.34
CA PHE A 65 -3.01 -12.35 -0.91
C PHE A 65 -1.83 -11.81 -0.10
N PHE A 66 -2.00 -11.68 1.21
CA PHE A 66 -0.94 -11.16 2.07
C PHE A 66 0.24 -12.11 2.18
N SER A 67 0.00 -13.43 2.16
CA SER A 67 1.08 -14.42 2.18
C SER A 67 1.97 -14.30 0.94
N TYR A 68 1.37 -14.18 -0.25
CA TYR A 68 2.12 -14.03 -1.48
C TYR A 68 2.82 -12.68 -1.57
N LEU A 69 2.17 -11.63 -1.07
CA LEU A 69 2.75 -10.30 -1.04
C LEU A 69 3.99 -10.28 -0.14
N ALA A 70 3.90 -10.87 1.04
CA ALA A 70 5.02 -10.98 1.97
C ALA A 70 6.19 -11.76 1.36
N LEU A 71 5.91 -12.84 0.65
CA LEU A 71 6.92 -13.62 -0.04
C LEU A 71 7.58 -12.83 -1.16
N TYR A 72 6.79 -12.14 -1.97
CA TYR A 72 7.32 -11.37 -3.08
C TYR A 72 8.29 -10.29 -2.61
N PHE A 73 7.94 -9.57 -1.55
CA PHE A 73 8.78 -8.49 -1.02
C PHE A 73 9.78 -8.96 0.03
N ASN A 74 9.69 -10.22 0.45
CA ASN A 74 10.53 -10.78 1.51
C ASN A 74 10.46 -9.94 2.79
N VAL A 75 9.25 -9.60 3.19
CA VAL A 75 8.97 -8.76 4.36
C VAL A 75 7.96 -9.47 5.26
N THR A 76 8.20 -9.43 6.55
CA THR A 76 7.24 -9.96 7.53
C THR A 76 6.17 -8.90 7.79
N LEU A 77 4.90 -9.29 7.72
CA LEU A 77 3.77 -8.41 7.96
C LEU A 77 3.29 -8.53 9.40
N TYR A 78 3.13 -7.41 10.08
CA TYR A 78 2.71 -7.37 11.48
C TYR A 78 1.35 -6.69 11.59
N PRO A 79 0.29 -7.38 12.04
CA PRO A 79 -1.02 -6.77 12.18
C PRO A 79 -0.96 -5.49 13.01
N ARG A 80 -1.55 -4.43 12.50
CA ARG A 80 -1.59 -3.08 13.06
C ARG A 80 -0.22 -2.42 13.23
N ASN A 81 0.84 -2.99 12.65
CA ASN A 81 2.18 -2.40 12.71
C ASN A 81 2.97 -2.56 11.41
N THR A 82 2.27 -2.65 10.29
CA THR A 82 2.84 -2.66 8.95
C THR A 82 2.08 -1.66 8.08
N ALA A 83 2.82 -0.87 7.31
CA ALA A 83 2.24 0.01 6.31
C ALA A 83 2.39 -0.61 4.92
N ILE A 84 1.34 -0.62 4.15
CA ILE A 84 1.38 -1.05 2.76
C ILE A 84 1.12 0.19 1.89
N ILE A 85 2.11 0.54 1.08
CA ILE A 85 2.09 1.74 0.26
C ILE A 85 1.81 1.34 -1.18
N PHE A 86 0.77 1.90 -1.77
CA PHE A 86 0.45 1.73 -3.19
C PHE A 86 0.88 3.01 -3.92
N ASP A 87 2.04 2.94 -4.56
CA ASP A 87 2.65 4.10 -5.22
C ASP A 87 2.19 4.18 -6.67
N GLU A 88 1.72 5.36 -7.07
CA GLU A 88 1.14 5.61 -8.40
C GLU A 88 -0.03 4.67 -8.68
N VAL A 89 -0.94 4.57 -7.75
CA VAL A 89 -2.05 3.61 -7.76
C VAL A 89 -3.02 3.81 -8.94
N GLN A 90 -3.07 5.01 -9.51
CA GLN A 90 -3.92 5.28 -10.67
C GLN A 90 -3.51 4.47 -11.90
N LEU A 91 -2.28 3.95 -11.92
CA LEU A 91 -1.80 3.11 -13.01
C LEU A 91 -2.39 1.70 -12.96
N TYR A 92 -2.99 1.32 -11.85
CA TYR A 92 -3.61 0.01 -11.72
C TYR A 92 -4.97 0.14 -10.99
N PRO A 93 -6.04 0.45 -11.74
CA PRO A 93 -7.36 0.70 -11.14
C PRO A 93 -7.90 -0.44 -10.29
N LYS A 94 -7.54 -1.68 -10.60
CA LYS A 94 -7.95 -2.86 -9.82
C LYS A 94 -7.43 -2.79 -8.38
N ALA A 95 -6.18 -2.38 -8.20
CA ALA A 95 -5.61 -2.21 -6.87
C ALA A 95 -6.32 -1.07 -6.13
N ARG A 96 -6.57 0.03 -6.82
CA ARG A 96 -7.27 1.16 -6.22
C ARG A 96 -8.67 0.76 -5.76
N ALA A 97 -9.39 -0.01 -6.56
CA ALA A 97 -10.72 -0.52 -6.19
C ALA A 97 -10.65 -1.48 -5.01
N ALA A 98 -9.56 -2.22 -4.86
CA ALA A 98 -9.39 -3.18 -3.77
C ALA A 98 -9.12 -2.54 -2.42
N ILE A 99 -8.66 -1.29 -2.38
CA ILE A 99 -8.25 -0.64 -1.13
C ILE A 99 -9.38 -0.61 -0.11
N LYS A 100 -10.61 -0.39 -0.50
CA LYS A 100 -11.76 -0.41 0.40
C LYS A 100 -11.90 -1.75 1.11
N TYR A 101 -11.66 -2.85 0.42
CA TYR A 101 -11.75 -4.19 1.02
C TYR A 101 -10.59 -4.44 1.96
N LEU A 102 -9.41 -3.96 1.60
CA LEU A 102 -8.21 -4.11 2.41
C LEU A 102 -8.32 -3.30 3.70
N VAL A 103 -8.83 -2.08 3.62
CA VAL A 103 -9.06 -1.24 4.79
C VAL A 103 -10.12 -1.88 5.70
N LYS A 104 -11.17 -2.41 5.13
CA LYS A 104 -12.24 -3.08 5.87
C LYS A 104 -11.71 -4.29 6.63
N ASP A 105 -10.77 -5.04 6.03
CA ASP A 105 -10.09 -6.15 6.68
C ASP A 105 -9.34 -5.67 7.94
N GLY A 106 -8.72 -4.52 7.89
CA GLY A 106 -8.18 -3.83 9.06
C GLY A 106 -6.86 -4.32 9.60
N ARG A 107 -6.17 -5.27 8.94
CA ARG A 107 -4.91 -5.81 9.46
C ARG A 107 -3.76 -4.83 9.40
N TYR A 108 -3.71 -4.01 8.34
CA TYR A 108 -2.57 -3.15 8.07
C TYR A 108 -3.04 -1.73 7.78
N ASP A 109 -2.11 -0.78 7.80
CA ASP A 109 -2.40 0.59 7.39
C ASP A 109 -2.03 0.76 5.92
N TYR A 110 -2.83 1.50 5.17
CA TYR A 110 -2.66 1.67 3.73
C TYR A 110 -2.42 3.12 3.39
N ILE A 111 -1.44 3.38 2.53
CA ILE A 111 -1.14 4.69 2.01
C ILE A 111 -1.16 4.59 0.48
N GLU A 112 -1.93 5.44 -0.18
CA GLU A 112 -1.97 5.51 -1.64
C GLU A 112 -1.26 6.77 -2.08
N THR A 113 -0.49 6.68 -3.14
CA THR A 113 0.00 7.87 -3.81
C THR A 113 -0.49 7.86 -5.24
N GLY A 114 -0.65 9.04 -5.81
CA GLY A 114 -1.05 9.19 -7.19
C GLY A 114 -0.63 10.53 -7.74
N SER A 115 -0.55 10.62 -9.06
CA SER A 115 -0.27 11.87 -9.74
C SER A 115 -1.56 12.46 -10.29
N LEU A 116 -1.72 13.78 -10.17
CA LEU A 116 -2.87 14.50 -10.70
C LEU A 116 -2.81 14.57 -12.22
N VAL A 117 -1.63 14.47 -12.78
CA VAL A 117 -1.43 14.55 -14.21
C VAL A 117 -1.30 13.15 -14.77
N SER A 118 -2.16 12.84 -15.69
CA SER A 118 -2.13 11.57 -16.38
C SER A 118 -1.10 11.54 -17.50
#